data_338f0b262d0e10a5368b0fa5471ade62
#
_entry.id   338f0b262d0e10a5368b0fa5471ade62
#
_cell.length_a   1.000
_cell.length_b   1.000
_cell.length_c   1.000
_cell.angle_alpha   90.00
_cell.angle_beta   90.00
_cell.angle_gamma   90.00
#
_symmetry.space_group_name_H-M   'P 1'
#
loop_
_entity.id
_entity.type
_entity.pdbx_description
1 polymer ?
#
loop_
_entity_poly.entity_id
_entity_poly.type
_entity_poly.pdbx_seq_one_letter_code
_entity_poly.pdbx_strand_id
1 'polypeptide(L)'
;MLSIEDRHGIEELYTRYIWAIDTGDATAWVESFTNDGVFEANGVTTSGRVALRAWVNTRFTFRMTEPTVNGQHWISNIEGTSNGRRARVRCYFLRTVQVRETGEVRLQASGWFDDELQKVEGAWRIRKRVVSKQLPWVFTKEAE
;
A
#
# COMPACT_ATOMS: atom_id res chain seq x y z
N MET A 1 17.02 0.37 -12.76
CA MET A 1 15.76 0.16 -13.51
C MET A 1 15.25 -1.24 -13.22
N LEU A 2 13.94 -1.43 -13.15
CA LEU A 2 13.34 -2.76 -13.01
C LEU A 2 13.43 -3.50 -14.35
N SER A 3 13.79 -4.79 -14.31
CA SER A 3 13.60 -5.69 -15.46
C SER A 3 12.11 -5.87 -15.75
N ILE A 4 11.76 -6.36 -16.92
CA ILE A 4 10.34 -6.63 -17.28
C ILE A 4 9.76 -7.68 -16.30
N GLU A 5 10.52 -8.73 -15.98
CA GLU A 5 10.11 -9.77 -15.05
C GLU A 5 9.89 -9.25 -13.64
N ASP A 6 10.81 -8.44 -13.11
CA ASP A 6 10.66 -7.85 -11.79
C ASP A 6 9.50 -6.87 -11.73
N ARG A 7 9.32 -6.05 -12.77
CA ARG A 7 8.17 -5.15 -12.89
C ARG A 7 6.86 -5.93 -12.84
N HIS A 8 6.72 -6.95 -13.65
CA HIS A 8 5.52 -7.78 -13.67
C HIS A 8 5.26 -8.42 -12.30
N GLY A 9 6.26 -9.02 -11.68
CA GLY A 9 6.10 -9.63 -10.36
C GLY A 9 5.75 -8.63 -9.25
N ILE A 10 6.23 -7.39 -9.35
CA ILE A 10 5.89 -6.31 -8.42
C ILE A 10 4.47 -5.80 -8.66
N GLU A 11 4.04 -5.66 -9.92
CA GLU A 11 2.65 -5.30 -10.26
C GLU A 11 1.66 -6.37 -9.77
N GLU A 12 1.99 -7.65 -9.88
CA GLU A 12 1.22 -8.76 -9.32
C GLU A 12 1.12 -8.68 -7.78
N LEU A 13 2.23 -8.39 -7.10
CA LEU A 13 2.24 -8.17 -5.65
C LEU A 13 1.31 -7.01 -5.26
N TYR A 14 1.40 -5.89 -5.96
CA TYR A 14 0.60 -4.70 -5.67
C TYR A 14 -0.89 -4.94 -5.93
N THR A 15 -1.21 -5.62 -7.02
CA THR A 15 -2.59 -6.00 -7.33
C THR A 15 -3.19 -6.86 -6.20
N ARG A 16 -2.49 -7.88 -5.73
CA ARG A 16 -2.96 -8.72 -4.62
C ARG A 16 -3.10 -7.93 -3.32
N TYR A 17 -2.12 -7.10 -2.99
CA TYR A 17 -2.18 -6.23 -1.81
C TYR A 17 -3.41 -5.31 -1.83
N ILE A 18 -3.64 -4.64 -2.97
CA ILE A 18 -4.76 -3.71 -3.13
C ILE A 18 -6.10 -4.44 -3.00
N TRP A 19 -6.29 -5.52 -3.73
CA TRP A 19 -7.53 -6.29 -3.62
C TRP A 19 -7.76 -6.79 -2.20
N ALA A 20 -6.73 -7.28 -1.53
CA ALA A 20 -6.85 -7.77 -0.16
C ALA A 20 -7.30 -6.69 0.82
N ILE A 21 -6.66 -5.52 0.78
CA ILE A 21 -7.03 -4.40 1.67
C ILE A 21 -8.39 -3.82 1.34
N ASP A 22 -8.79 -3.79 0.07
CA ASP A 22 -10.07 -3.20 -0.35
C ASP A 22 -11.25 -4.14 -0.07
N THR A 23 -11.07 -5.45 -0.21
CA THR A 23 -12.14 -6.44 -0.01
C THR A 23 -12.20 -7.04 1.40
N GLY A 24 -11.23 -6.74 2.26
CA GLY A 24 -11.22 -7.24 3.64
C GLY A 24 -10.58 -8.62 3.81
N ASP A 25 -9.69 -9.03 2.92
CA ASP A 25 -8.94 -10.28 3.05
C ASP A 25 -7.66 -10.06 3.87
N ALA A 26 -7.79 -10.22 5.19
CA ALA A 26 -6.68 -10.04 6.13
C ALA A 26 -5.53 -11.04 5.88
N THR A 27 -5.83 -12.24 5.48
CA THR A 27 -4.82 -13.27 5.22
C THR A 27 -3.99 -12.91 4.00
N ALA A 28 -4.62 -12.63 2.88
CA ALA A 28 -3.92 -12.23 1.66
C ALA A 28 -3.13 -10.92 1.85
N TRP A 29 -3.68 -9.97 2.64
CA TRP A 29 -2.96 -8.73 2.93
C TRP A 29 -1.68 -8.98 3.73
N VAL A 30 -1.74 -9.77 4.81
CA VAL A 30 -0.57 -10.13 5.62
C VAL A 30 0.45 -10.93 4.80
N GLU A 31 -0.01 -11.83 3.93
CA GLU A 31 0.86 -12.63 3.04
C GLU A 31 1.58 -11.80 1.97
N SER A 32 1.14 -10.57 1.72
CA SER A 32 1.87 -9.64 0.86
C SER A 32 3.19 -9.17 1.46
N PHE A 33 3.37 -9.34 2.77
CA PHE A 33 4.59 -8.98 3.50
C PHE A 33 5.52 -10.18 3.72
N THR A 34 6.79 -9.90 3.97
CA THR A 34 7.71 -10.87 4.56
C THR A 34 7.31 -11.20 6.01
N ASN A 35 7.84 -12.27 6.60
CA ASN A 35 7.50 -12.66 7.97
C ASN A 35 7.82 -11.56 9.01
N ASP A 36 8.87 -10.81 8.76
CA ASP A 36 9.33 -9.66 9.56
C ASP A 36 8.93 -8.32 8.95
N GLY A 37 7.92 -8.32 8.06
CA GLY A 37 7.48 -7.16 7.32
C GLY A 37 7.10 -5.98 8.20
N VAL A 38 7.36 -4.78 7.70
CA VAL A 38 7.10 -3.51 8.40
C VAL A 38 6.13 -2.67 7.58
N PHE A 39 5.09 -2.19 8.23
CA PHE A 39 4.12 -1.27 7.68
C PHE A 39 4.09 0.01 8.51
N GLU A 40 4.36 1.13 7.87
CA GLU A 40 4.37 2.44 8.50
C GLU A 40 3.34 3.34 7.82
N ALA A 41 2.35 3.78 8.59
CA ALA A 41 1.30 4.66 8.11
C ALA A 41 0.87 5.62 9.23
N ASN A 42 0.64 6.88 8.89
CA ASN A 42 0.23 7.92 9.84
C ASN A 42 1.17 8.06 11.07
N GLY A 43 2.47 7.85 10.87
CA GLY A 43 3.48 7.91 11.93
C GLY A 43 3.48 6.70 12.88
N VAL A 44 2.70 5.67 12.57
CA VAL A 44 2.64 4.43 13.35
C VAL A 44 3.34 3.31 12.59
N THR A 45 4.26 2.63 13.26
CA THR A 45 4.99 1.48 12.72
C THR A 45 4.43 0.19 13.28
N THR A 46 4.10 -0.74 12.40
CA THR A 46 3.59 -2.08 12.73
C THR A 46 4.52 -3.11 12.11
N SER A 47 5.05 -4.04 12.91
CA SER A 47 6.07 -4.99 12.48
C SER A 47 5.70 -6.44 12.81
N GLY A 48 5.90 -7.32 11.84
CA GLY A 48 5.70 -8.76 11.95
C GLY A 48 4.26 -9.20 11.77
N ARG A 49 4.09 -10.49 11.47
CA ARG A 49 2.80 -11.04 11.01
C ARG A 49 1.67 -10.88 12.04
N VAL A 50 1.96 -11.07 13.31
CA VAL A 50 0.93 -10.97 14.37
C VAL A 50 0.43 -9.53 14.49
N ALA A 51 1.33 -8.57 14.54
CA ALA A 51 0.98 -7.14 14.64
C ALA A 51 0.29 -6.63 13.36
N LEU A 52 0.77 -7.04 12.18
CA LEU A 52 0.15 -6.70 10.90
C LEU A 52 -1.29 -7.22 10.83
N ARG A 53 -1.53 -8.46 11.26
CA ARG A 53 -2.88 -9.04 11.30
C ARG A 53 -3.80 -8.29 12.26
N ALA A 54 -3.32 -7.96 13.44
CA ALA A 54 -4.09 -7.18 14.41
C ALA A 54 -4.45 -5.80 13.85
N TRP A 55 -3.48 -5.13 13.20
CA TRP A 55 -3.70 -3.83 12.58
C TRP A 55 -4.78 -3.89 11.50
N VAL A 56 -4.68 -4.83 10.55
CA VAL A 56 -5.64 -4.90 9.42
C VAL A 56 -7.04 -5.31 9.87
N ASN A 57 -7.16 -6.21 10.85
CA ASN A 57 -8.45 -6.59 11.42
C ASN A 57 -9.14 -5.41 12.11
N THR A 58 -8.39 -4.59 12.84
CA THR A 58 -8.91 -3.35 13.44
C THR A 58 -9.41 -2.40 12.36
N ARG A 59 -8.68 -2.24 11.26
CA ARG A 59 -9.11 -1.42 10.12
C ARG A 59 -10.41 -1.93 9.49
N PHE A 60 -10.55 -3.23 9.31
CA PHE A 60 -11.77 -3.80 8.73
C PHE A 60 -12.97 -3.64 9.65
N THR A 61 -12.80 -3.86 10.95
CA THR A 61 -13.84 -3.60 11.95
C THR A 61 -14.30 -2.14 11.93
N PHE A 62 -13.35 -1.21 11.89
CA PHE A 62 -13.64 0.22 11.86
C PHE A 62 -14.44 0.62 10.61
N ARG A 63 -14.11 0.07 9.44
CA ARG A 63 -14.82 0.33 8.17
C ARG A 63 -16.29 -0.05 8.19
N MET A 64 -16.68 -1.02 9.02
CA MET A 64 -18.08 -1.44 9.13
C MET A 64 -18.97 -0.35 9.72
N THR A 65 -18.41 0.59 10.47
CA THR A 65 -19.12 1.67 11.15
C THR A 65 -18.98 3.03 10.46
N GLU A 66 -18.15 3.11 9.42
CA GLU A 66 -17.93 4.35 8.67
C GLU A 66 -19.13 4.72 7.79
N PRO A 67 -19.41 6.01 7.57
CA PRO A 67 -20.45 6.48 6.67
C PRO A 67 -20.11 6.26 5.18
N THR A 68 -18.91 5.76 4.89
CA THR A 68 -18.43 5.46 3.55
C THR A 68 -18.21 3.98 3.36
N VAL A 69 -18.38 3.51 2.13
CA VAL A 69 -18.21 2.11 1.70
C VAL A 69 -17.37 2.03 0.43
N ASN A 70 -17.10 0.81 -0.01
CA ASN A 70 -16.45 0.53 -1.29
C ASN A 70 -15.16 1.33 -1.48
N GLY A 71 -14.30 1.35 -0.45
CA GLY A 71 -12.99 1.96 -0.57
C GLY A 71 -12.14 1.22 -1.60
N GLN A 72 -11.56 1.96 -2.54
CA GLN A 72 -10.70 1.44 -3.60
C GLN A 72 -9.40 2.22 -3.62
N HIS A 73 -8.28 1.50 -3.63
CA HIS A 73 -6.97 2.08 -3.87
C HIS A 73 -6.63 1.99 -5.35
N TRP A 74 -6.17 3.09 -5.90
CA TRP A 74 -5.72 3.22 -7.28
C TRP A 74 -4.23 3.53 -7.24
N ILE A 75 -3.40 2.76 -7.92
CA ILE A 75 -1.96 2.98 -7.96
C ILE A 75 -1.51 3.32 -9.38
N SER A 76 -0.45 4.13 -9.47
CA SER A 76 0.14 4.53 -10.73
C SER A 76 1.61 4.92 -10.56
N ASN A 77 2.29 5.14 -11.68
CA ASN A 77 3.65 5.66 -11.70
C ASN A 77 4.63 4.81 -10.88
N ILE A 78 4.56 3.51 -11.07
CA ILE A 78 5.48 2.57 -10.42
C ILE A 78 6.87 2.76 -11.01
N GLU A 79 7.81 3.12 -10.15
CA GLU A 79 9.23 3.18 -10.51
C GLU A 79 10.10 2.54 -9.43
N GLY A 80 11.29 2.11 -9.83
CA GLY A 80 12.22 1.55 -8.86
C GLY A 80 13.44 0.89 -9.48
N THR A 81 14.23 0.29 -8.59
CA THR A 81 15.43 -0.47 -8.94
C THR A 81 15.40 -1.84 -8.28
N SER A 82 15.98 -2.83 -8.92
CA SER A 82 16.09 -4.20 -8.41
C SER A 82 17.47 -4.77 -8.71
N ASN A 83 17.92 -5.68 -7.84
CA ASN A 83 19.07 -6.57 -8.09
C ASN A 83 18.62 -8.04 -8.27
N GLY A 84 17.35 -8.28 -8.54
CA GLY A 84 16.76 -9.61 -8.69
C GLY A 84 16.35 -10.30 -7.39
N ARG A 85 16.80 -9.81 -6.23
CA ARG A 85 16.45 -10.35 -4.89
C ARG A 85 15.81 -9.30 -3.98
N ARG A 86 16.22 -8.06 -4.11
CA ARG A 86 15.68 -6.91 -3.39
C ARG A 86 15.38 -5.81 -4.37
N ALA A 87 14.34 -5.03 -4.07
CA ALA A 87 13.97 -3.86 -4.84
C ALA A 87 13.61 -2.70 -3.91
N ARG A 88 13.85 -1.49 -4.40
CA ARG A 88 13.25 -0.27 -3.86
C ARG A 88 12.31 0.27 -4.91
N VAL A 89 11.06 0.48 -4.52
CA VAL A 89 9.98 0.86 -5.43
C VAL A 89 9.13 1.93 -4.79
N ARG A 90 8.70 2.87 -5.59
CA ARG A 90 7.68 3.84 -5.18
C ARG A 90 6.57 3.93 -6.21
N CYS A 91 5.40 4.30 -5.76
CA CYS A 91 4.25 4.56 -6.63
C CYS A 91 3.31 5.56 -5.99
N TYR A 92 2.50 6.23 -6.79
CA TYR A 92 1.40 7.05 -6.30
C TYR A 92 0.20 6.18 -5.97
N PHE A 93 -0.61 6.63 -5.01
CA PHE A 93 -1.93 6.06 -4.79
C PHE A 93 -2.99 7.15 -4.62
N LEU A 94 -4.19 6.81 -5.01
CA LEU A 94 -5.43 7.48 -4.66
C LEU A 94 -6.32 6.49 -3.93
N ARG A 95 -7.15 6.96 -3.02
CA ARG A 95 -8.22 6.16 -2.44
C ARG A 95 -9.55 6.84 -2.65
N THR A 96 -10.47 6.16 -3.33
CA THR A 96 -11.86 6.58 -3.48
C THR A 96 -12.74 5.81 -2.53
N VAL A 97 -13.84 6.43 -2.13
CA VAL A 97 -14.91 5.83 -1.31
C VAL A 97 -16.25 6.24 -1.87
N GLN A 98 -17.30 5.51 -1.50
CA GLN A 98 -18.69 5.92 -1.77
C GLN A 98 -19.37 6.33 -0.47
N VAL A 99 -20.14 7.39 -0.50
CA VAL A 99 -21.03 7.75 0.60
C VAL A 99 -22.15 6.71 0.65
N ARG A 100 -22.32 6.03 1.77
CA ARG A 100 -23.28 4.93 1.94
C ARG A 100 -24.71 5.35 1.59
N GLU A 101 -25.10 6.52 2.03
CA GLU A 101 -26.48 7.03 1.88
C GLU A 101 -26.80 7.45 0.44
N THR A 102 -25.86 8.04 -0.27
CA THR A 102 -26.10 8.66 -1.58
C THR A 102 -25.46 7.92 -2.75
N GLY A 103 -24.47 7.04 -2.50
CA GLY A 103 -23.65 6.42 -3.53
C GLY A 103 -22.65 7.36 -4.19
N GLU A 104 -22.55 8.62 -3.73
CA GLU A 104 -21.58 9.58 -4.26
C GLU A 104 -20.16 9.08 -4.09
N VAL A 105 -19.37 9.11 -5.16
CA VAL A 105 -17.95 8.76 -5.13
C VAL A 105 -17.14 9.97 -4.71
N ARG A 106 -16.28 9.79 -3.70
CA ARG A 106 -15.39 10.85 -3.20
C ARG A 106 -13.94 10.37 -3.22
N LEU A 107 -13.04 11.30 -3.51
CA LEU A 107 -11.62 11.13 -3.25
C LEU A 107 -11.37 11.34 -1.76
N GLN A 108 -10.88 10.29 -1.08
CA GLN A 108 -10.64 10.33 0.36
C GLN A 108 -9.17 10.61 0.71
N ALA A 109 -8.23 10.07 -0.06
CA ALA A 109 -6.81 10.20 0.20
C ALA A 109 -6.00 10.14 -1.08
N SER A 110 -4.85 10.79 -1.05
CA SER A 110 -3.80 10.66 -2.06
C SER A 110 -2.44 10.66 -1.38
N GLY A 111 -1.45 10.07 -2.04
CA GLY A 111 -0.09 10.01 -1.54
C GLY A 111 0.75 9.05 -2.35
N TRP A 112 1.73 8.46 -1.70
CA TRP A 112 2.61 7.49 -2.33
C TRP A 112 3.03 6.40 -1.35
N PHE A 113 3.45 5.28 -1.91
CA PHE A 113 4.13 4.21 -1.21
C PHE A 113 5.61 4.28 -1.50
N ASP A 114 6.43 4.14 -0.46
CA ASP A 114 7.86 3.87 -0.54
C ASP A 114 8.10 2.48 0.01
N ASP A 115 8.57 1.59 -0.86
CA ASP A 115 8.68 0.17 -0.56
C ASP A 115 10.11 -0.34 -0.65
N GLU A 116 10.49 -1.12 0.36
CA GLU A 116 11.54 -2.10 0.26
C GLU A 116 10.91 -3.47 0.04
N LEU A 117 11.25 -4.10 -1.07
CA LEU A 117 10.74 -5.42 -1.46
C LEU A 117 11.82 -6.47 -1.38
N GLN A 118 11.42 -7.70 -1.13
CA GLN A 118 12.29 -8.88 -1.13
C GLN A 118 11.62 -10.04 -1.85
N LYS A 119 12.41 -10.76 -2.66
CA LYS A 119 11.93 -11.99 -3.31
C LYS A 119 12.08 -13.16 -2.32
N VAL A 120 10.98 -13.83 -2.03
CA VAL A 120 10.89 -14.99 -1.13
C VAL A 120 10.27 -16.13 -1.94
N GLU A 121 11.00 -17.24 -2.06
CA GLU A 121 10.54 -18.40 -2.84
C GLU A 121 10.08 -18.04 -4.27
N GLY A 122 10.82 -17.14 -4.91
CA GLY A 122 10.53 -16.68 -6.28
C GLY A 122 9.45 -15.59 -6.39
N ALA A 123 8.77 -15.21 -5.31
CA ALA A 123 7.73 -14.20 -5.33
C ALA A 123 8.15 -12.93 -4.56
N TRP A 124 7.81 -11.77 -5.09
CA TRP A 124 8.03 -10.51 -4.41
C TRP A 124 7.12 -10.38 -3.19
N ARG A 125 7.69 -9.87 -2.08
CA ARG A 125 6.99 -9.54 -0.83
C ARG A 125 7.44 -8.16 -0.33
N ILE A 126 6.57 -7.49 0.39
CA ILE A 126 6.88 -6.22 1.04
C ILE A 126 7.68 -6.49 2.31
N ARG A 127 8.92 -6.04 2.34
CA ARG A 127 9.75 -6.05 3.55
C ARG A 127 9.48 -4.84 4.41
N LYS A 128 9.32 -3.67 3.78
CA LYS A 128 8.89 -2.44 4.45
C LYS A 128 8.07 -1.61 3.49
N ARG A 129 6.93 -1.11 3.93
CA ARG A 129 6.13 -0.10 3.24
C ARG A 129 5.97 1.10 4.12
N VAL A 130 6.27 2.27 3.59
CA VAL A 130 5.92 3.56 4.18
C VAL A 130 4.82 4.18 3.33
N VAL A 131 3.70 4.48 3.97
CA VAL A 131 2.59 5.19 3.34
C VAL A 131 2.68 6.67 3.70
N SER A 132 2.92 7.49 2.70
CA SER A 132 2.96 8.95 2.84
C SER A 132 1.71 9.54 2.22
N LYS A 133 0.87 10.15 3.04
CA LYS A 133 -0.28 10.90 2.53
C LYS A 133 0.18 12.26 2.02
N GLN A 134 -0.46 12.70 0.95
CA GLN A 134 -0.22 14.01 0.38
C GLN A 134 -0.52 15.08 1.43
N LEU A 135 0.50 15.77 1.86
CA LEU A 135 0.36 17.09 2.47
C LEU A 135 0.37 18.15 1.36
N PRO A 136 -0.13 19.35 1.60
CA PRO A 136 -0.07 20.43 0.62
C PRO A 136 1.33 20.53 0.03
N TRP A 137 1.44 20.50 -1.28
CA TRP A 137 2.70 20.68 -1.97
C TRP A 137 3.31 22.02 -1.59
N VAL A 138 4.33 21.96 -0.77
CA VAL A 138 5.20 23.11 -0.59
C VAL A 138 6.33 22.94 -1.58
N PHE A 139 6.18 23.50 -2.78
CA PHE A 139 7.34 23.76 -3.60
C PHE A 139 8.12 24.87 -2.87
N THR A 140 9.05 24.47 -2.04
CA THR A 140 10.10 25.40 -1.68
C THR A 140 10.92 25.61 -2.95
N LYS A 141 10.67 26.68 -3.69
CA LYS A 141 11.73 27.26 -4.50
C LYS A 141 12.85 27.53 -3.51
N GLU A 142 13.95 26.80 -3.63
CA GLU A 142 15.18 27.30 -3.07
C GLU A 142 15.35 28.70 -3.65
N ALA A 143 15.41 29.70 -2.76
CA ALA A 143 15.71 31.06 -3.17
C ALA A 143 17.12 31.04 -3.80
N GLU A 144 17.21 31.39 -5.07
CA GLU A 144 18.47 31.72 -5.73
C GLU A 144 19.15 32.86 -4.99
#